data_f8df62380fd2689cd0ccc517706ab501
#
_entry.id   f8df62380fd2689cd0ccc517706ab501
#
_cell.length_a   1.000
_cell.length_b   1.000
_cell.length_c   1.000
_cell.angle_alpha   90.00
_cell.angle_beta   90.00
_cell.angle_gamma   90.00
#
_symmetry.space_group_name_H-M   'P 1'
#
loop_
_entity.id
_entity.type
_entity.pdbx_description
1 polymer ?
#
loop_
_entity_poly.entity_id
_entity_poly.type
_entity_poly.pdbx_seq_one_letter_code
_entity_poly.pdbx_strand_id
1 'polypeptide(L)'
;WISREVGDLAPSFPAESFAQAIAVAHENGAKVTAHCFGHDVLPGLLEAGIDCIEHGTGLTEDLVKPMVAGDVALVPTGMQLDKFPGYAAAGKYRFPDYAATMTDLYARRRATIMAAHDAGVALYAGTDGGGVARHGNIAGEVSAMAELGMAAEYALGAASWRARTWLG
;
A
#
# COMPACT_ATOMS: atom_id res chain seq x y z
N TRP A 1 1.03 -10.46 -4.59
CA TRP A 1 0.53 -11.77 -4.11
C TRP A 1 1.70 -12.70 -3.88
N ILE A 2 1.63 -13.52 -2.84
CA ILE A 2 2.62 -14.57 -2.64
C ILE A 2 2.43 -15.61 -3.74
N SER A 3 3.49 -15.85 -4.52
CA SER A 3 3.53 -17.06 -5.32
C SER A 3 3.48 -18.28 -4.41
N ARG A 4 2.46 -19.12 -4.53
CA ARG A 4 2.35 -20.36 -3.75
C ARG A 4 3.45 -21.38 -4.09
N GLU A 5 4.09 -21.18 -5.23
CA GLU A 5 5.19 -22.04 -5.71
C GLU A 5 6.53 -21.60 -5.14
N VAL A 6 6.80 -20.29 -5.15
CA VAL A 6 8.09 -19.72 -4.74
C VAL A 6 8.06 -19.16 -3.31
N GLY A 7 6.89 -18.73 -2.84
CA GLY A 7 6.71 -18.22 -1.46
C GLY A 7 7.42 -16.90 -1.21
N ASP A 8 7.39 -16.01 -2.20
CA ASP A 8 7.98 -14.67 -2.11
C ASP A 8 6.97 -13.56 -2.40
N LEU A 9 7.39 -12.30 -2.29
CA LEU A 9 6.63 -11.11 -2.62
C LEU A 9 7.06 -10.49 -3.96
N ALA A 10 7.66 -11.27 -4.83
CA ALA A 10 8.09 -10.83 -6.15
C ALA A 10 6.90 -10.33 -7.00
N PRO A 11 7.14 -9.45 -7.98
CA PRO A 11 6.12 -8.97 -8.90
C PRO A 11 5.38 -10.12 -9.57
N SER A 12 4.04 -10.07 -9.58
CA SER A 12 3.20 -11.12 -10.20
C SER A 12 3.04 -10.94 -11.70
N PHE A 13 3.40 -9.78 -12.23
CA PHE A 13 3.31 -9.42 -13.65
C PHE A 13 4.63 -8.81 -14.12
N PRO A 14 5.02 -9.04 -15.41
CA PRO A 14 6.13 -8.33 -16.02
C PRO A 14 5.91 -6.81 -16.04
N ALA A 15 6.99 -6.04 -15.99
CA ALA A 15 6.94 -4.57 -15.96
C ALA A 15 6.18 -3.99 -17.16
N GLU A 16 6.41 -4.55 -18.35
CA GLU A 16 5.73 -4.13 -19.59
C GLU A 16 4.22 -4.32 -19.51
N SER A 17 3.75 -5.39 -18.85
CA SER A 17 2.31 -5.68 -18.74
C SER A 17 1.58 -4.68 -17.87
N PHE A 18 2.13 -4.32 -16.70
CA PHE A 18 1.47 -3.31 -15.86
C PHE A 18 1.64 -1.89 -16.43
N ALA A 19 2.77 -1.57 -17.06
CA ALA A 19 2.95 -0.29 -17.74
C ALA A 19 1.92 -0.11 -18.87
N GLN A 20 1.70 -1.14 -19.68
CA GLN A 20 0.66 -1.12 -20.71
C GLN A 20 -0.74 -0.98 -20.11
N ALA A 21 -1.05 -1.68 -19.02
CA ALA A 21 -2.34 -1.59 -18.34
C ALA A 21 -2.61 -0.18 -17.80
N ILE A 22 -1.61 0.45 -17.20
CA ILE A 22 -1.69 1.84 -16.72
C ILE A 22 -1.94 2.78 -17.89
N ALA A 23 -1.18 2.68 -18.98
CA ALA A 23 -1.35 3.53 -20.16
C ALA A 23 -2.77 3.44 -20.74
N VAL A 24 -3.29 2.22 -20.91
CA VAL A 24 -4.66 1.99 -21.43
C VAL A 24 -5.71 2.58 -20.48
N ALA A 25 -5.53 2.45 -19.17
CA ALA A 25 -6.47 3.04 -18.21
C ALA A 25 -6.47 4.56 -18.30
N HIS A 26 -5.29 5.19 -18.38
CA HIS A 26 -5.15 6.64 -18.51
C HIS A 26 -5.73 7.17 -19.83
N GLU A 27 -5.55 6.47 -20.95
CA GLU A 27 -6.18 6.80 -22.24
C GLU A 27 -7.72 6.82 -22.16
N ASN A 28 -8.29 6.06 -21.22
CA ASN A 28 -9.72 6.02 -20.97
C ASN A 28 -10.17 6.88 -19.76
N GLY A 29 -9.29 7.74 -19.25
CA GLY A 29 -9.59 8.66 -18.14
C GLY A 29 -9.75 7.98 -16.79
N ALA A 30 -9.23 6.75 -16.61
CA ALA A 30 -9.31 5.99 -15.37
C ALA A 30 -7.98 6.04 -14.61
N LYS A 31 -8.04 6.09 -13.28
CA LYS A 31 -6.89 5.93 -12.39
C LYS A 31 -6.62 4.46 -12.12
N VAL A 32 -5.36 4.15 -11.81
CA VAL A 32 -4.92 2.78 -11.49
C VAL A 32 -4.31 2.73 -10.09
N THR A 33 -4.71 1.75 -9.32
CA THR A 33 -4.07 1.41 -8.04
C THR A 33 -3.47 0.01 -8.10
N ALA A 34 -2.38 -0.21 -7.38
CA ALA A 34 -1.70 -1.49 -7.34
C ALA A 34 -1.46 -1.97 -5.91
N HIS A 35 -1.85 -3.23 -5.64
CA HIS A 35 -1.52 -3.95 -4.41
C HIS A 35 -0.02 -4.28 -4.36
N CYS A 36 0.71 -3.80 -3.33
CA CYS A 36 2.16 -4.01 -3.18
C CYS A 36 2.56 -4.16 -1.73
N PHE A 37 3.05 -5.35 -1.34
CA PHE A 37 3.76 -5.53 -0.07
C PHE A 37 5.28 -5.39 -0.23
N GLY A 38 5.84 -5.99 -1.29
CA GLY A 38 7.28 -6.01 -1.56
C GLY A 38 7.80 -4.69 -2.13
N HIS A 39 9.13 -4.53 -2.07
CA HIS A 39 9.83 -3.36 -2.58
C HIS A 39 9.99 -3.41 -4.12
N ASP A 40 10.30 -4.58 -4.68
CA ASP A 40 10.86 -4.73 -6.03
C ASP A 40 9.94 -4.24 -7.16
N VAL A 41 8.64 -4.25 -6.95
CA VAL A 41 7.67 -3.77 -7.93
C VAL A 41 7.52 -2.25 -7.95
N LEU A 42 7.80 -1.58 -6.83
CA LEU A 42 7.49 -0.16 -6.63
C LEU A 42 8.19 0.78 -7.60
N PRO A 43 9.52 0.66 -7.86
CA PRO A 43 10.19 1.53 -8.82
C PRO A 43 9.54 1.49 -10.20
N GLY A 44 9.27 0.29 -10.72
CA GLY A 44 8.65 0.13 -12.04
C GLY A 44 7.22 0.67 -12.12
N LEU A 45 6.43 0.57 -11.04
CA LEU A 45 5.09 1.16 -10.99
C LEU A 45 5.15 2.70 -11.01
N LEU A 46 6.10 3.29 -10.27
CA LEU A 46 6.29 4.74 -10.25
C LEU A 46 6.76 5.24 -11.63
N GLU A 47 7.69 4.54 -12.29
CA GLU A 47 8.14 4.85 -13.65
C GLU A 47 7.00 4.73 -14.67
N ALA A 48 6.10 3.77 -14.48
CA ALA A 48 4.92 3.59 -15.35
C ALA A 48 3.81 4.61 -15.11
N GLY A 49 3.92 5.47 -14.08
CA GLY A 49 2.94 6.51 -13.79
C GLY A 49 1.71 6.02 -13.03
N ILE A 50 1.87 5.05 -12.13
CA ILE A 50 0.76 4.58 -11.26
C ILE A 50 0.16 5.74 -10.47
N ASP A 51 -1.15 5.75 -10.24
CA ASP A 51 -1.83 6.81 -9.49
C ASP A 51 -1.88 6.55 -7.98
N CYS A 52 -1.89 5.29 -7.56
CA CYS A 52 -1.98 4.93 -6.15
C CYS A 52 -1.33 3.58 -5.84
N ILE A 53 -0.72 3.48 -4.68
CA ILE A 53 -0.17 2.24 -4.12
C ILE A 53 -1.04 1.80 -2.94
N GLU A 54 -1.49 0.55 -2.95
CA GLU A 54 -2.14 -0.09 -1.82
C GLU A 54 -1.10 -0.73 -0.91
N HIS A 55 -1.25 -0.60 0.40
CA HIS A 55 -0.36 -1.06 1.46
C HIS A 55 1.01 -0.35 1.48
N GLY A 56 1.79 -0.49 0.41
CA GLY A 56 3.06 0.21 0.24
C GLY A 56 4.12 -0.11 1.31
N THR A 57 4.04 -1.28 1.95
CA THR A 57 4.93 -1.66 3.06
C THR A 57 6.40 -1.78 2.65
N GLY A 58 6.65 -2.02 1.35
CA GLY A 58 7.97 -2.06 0.75
C GLY A 58 8.59 -0.69 0.44
N LEU A 59 7.88 0.42 0.68
CA LEU A 59 8.40 1.77 0.43
C LEU A 59 9.66 2.06 1.25
N THR A 60 10.57 2.78 0.62
CA THR A 60 11.82 3.29 1.19
C THR A 60 11.91 4.81 0.96
N GLU A 61 12.78 5.51 1.68
CA GLU A 61 12.88 6.97 1.60
C GLU A 61 13.19 7.49 0.19
N ASP A 62 13.95 6.75 -0.60
CA ASP A 62 14.28 7.10 -1.98
C ASP A 62 13.07 7.01 -2.93
N LEU A 63 12.07 6.18 -2.61
CA LEU A 63 10.82 6.06 -3.38
C LEU A 63 9.76 7.08 -2.97
N VAL A 64 9.83 7.64 -1.78
CA VAL A 64 8.87 8.65 -1.31
C VAL A 64 8.95 9.94 -2.15
N LYS A 65 10.16 10.37 -2.53
CA LYS A 65 10.33 11.55 -3.39
C LYS A 65 9.70 11.40 -4.77
N PRO A 66 9.93 10.31 -5.51
CA PRO A 66 9.19 10.02 -6.74
C PRO A 66 7.67 9.99 -6.58
N MET A 67 7.15 9.44 -5.47
CA MET A 67 5.70 9.47 -5.19
C MET A 67 5.16 10.90 -5.10
N VAL A 68 5.84 11.76 -4.35
CA VAL A 68 5.44 13.18 -4.23
C VAL A 68 5.51 13.89 -5.59
N ALA A 69 6.59 13.67 -6.34
CA ALA A 69 6.78 14.31 -7.65
C ALA A 69 5.75 13.85 -8.69
N GLY A 70 5.30 12.60 -8.62
CA GLY A 70 4.30 12.01 -9.50
C GLY A 70 2.85 12.14 -9.01
N ASP A 71 2.61 12.83 -7.88
CA ASP A 71 1.28 12.90 -7.21
C ASP A 71 0.67 11.51 -6.95
N VAL A 72 1.53 10.53 -6.63
CA VAL A 72 1.11 9.15 -6.37
C VAL A 72 0.60 9.02 -4.94
N ALA A 73 -0.64 8.56 -4.79
CA ALA A 73 -1.28 8.37 -3.49
C ALA A 73 -0.85 7.05 -2.82
N LEU A 74 -1.10 6.96 -1.51
CA LEU A 74 -0.90 5.76 -0.71
C LEU A 74 -2.17 5.42 0.08
N VAL A 75 -2.60 4.16 0.04
CA VAL A 75 -3.65 3.61 0.92
C VAL A 75 -2.99 2.59 1.86
N PRO A 76 -2.59 2.99 3.08
CA PRO A 76 -1.70 2.19 3.93
C PRO A 76 -2.36 0.95 4.53
N THR A 77 -3.69 0.91 4.64
CA THR A 77 -4.45 -0.23 5.21
C THR A 77 -3.89 -0.73 6.55
N GLY A 78 -3.72 0.17 7.51
CA GLY A 78 -3.05 -0.10 8.79
C GLY A 78 -3.57 -1.32 9.52
N MET A 79 -4.89 -1.52 9.53
CA MET A 79 -5.54 -2.68 10.13
C MET A 79 -5.22 -4.00 9.42
N GLN A 80 -4.96 -3.98 8.12
CA GLN A 80 -4.52 -5.17 7.39
C GLN A 80 -3.07 -5.51 7.74
N LEU A 81 -2.22 -4.52 7.93
CA LEU A 81 -0.83 -4.73 8.31
C LEU A 81 -0.69 -5.41 9.68
N ASP A 82 -1.62 -5.19 10.59
CA ASP A 82 -1.62 -5.84 11.92
C ASP A 82 -1.80 -7.36 11.86
N LYS A 83 -2.15 -7.92 10.70
CA LYS A 83 -2.22 -9.36 10.47
C LYS A 83 -0.89 -9.98 10.02
N PHE A 84 0.09 -9.17 9.64
CA PHE A 84 1.40 -9.64 9.15
C PHE A 84 2.12 -10.60 10.09
N PRO A 85 2.13 -10.41 11.43
CA PRO A 85 2.70 -11.41 12.35
C PRO A 85 2.03 -12.78 12.22
N GLY A 86 0.72 -12.81 12.02
CA GLY A 86 -0.03 -14.05 11.78
C GLY A 86 0.36 -14.72 10.47
N TYR A 87 0.52 -13.94 9.40
CA TYR A 87 0.96 -14.45 8.11
C TYR A 87 2.40 -15.00 8.17
N ALA A 88 3.30 -14.26 8.83
CA ALA A 88 4.68 -14.72 9.06
C ALA A 88 4.71 -16.03 9.83
N ALA A 89 3.95 -16.14 10.91
CA ALA A 89 3.87 -17.36 11.72
C ALA A 89 3.33 -18.54 10.91
N ALA A 90 2.29 -18.36 10.12
CA ALA A 90 1.69 -19.39 9.27
C ALA A 90 2.63 -19.84 8.15
N GLY A 91 3.45 -18.93 7.60
CA GLY A 91 4.39 -19.22 6.53
C GLY A 91 5.72 -19.82 6.98
N LYS A 92 6.09 -19.67 8.25
CA LYS A 92 7.43 -19.86 8.80
C LYS A 92 8.15 -21.14 8.36
N TYR A 93 7.44 -22.25 8.33
CA TYR A 93 8.06 -23.56 8.03
C TYR A 93 8.15 -23.85 6.53
N ARG A 94 7.21 -23.36 5.75
CA ARG A 94 7.15 -23.60 4.31
C ARG A 94 7.89 -22.55 3.50
N PHE A 95 7.85 -21.30 3.97
CA PHE A 95 8.37 -20.11 3.29
C PHE A 95 9.12 -19.21 4.29
N PRO A 96 10.32 -19.62 4.76
CA PRO A 96 11.03 -18.90 5.81
C PRO A 96 11.42 -17.47 5.38
N ASP A 97 11.81 -17.25 4.14
CA ASP A 97 12.19 -15.92 3.62
C ASP A 97 10.99 -14.98 3.57
N TYR A 98 9.83 -15.48 3.12
CA TYR A 98 8.57 -14.74 3.21
C TYR A 98 8.24 -14.35 4.65
N ALA A 99 8.37 -15.28 5.60
CA ALA A 99 8.07 -15.02 7.00
C ALA A 99 9.01 -13.97 7.60
N ALA A 100 10.30 -13.99 7.23
CA ALA A 100 11.27 -12.98 7.62
C ALA A 100 10.92 -11.61 7.04
N THR A 101 10.60 -11.55 5.75
CA THR A 101 10.17 -10.32 5.05
C THR A 101 8.91 -9.73 5.69
N MET A 102 7.86 -10.53 5.92
CA MET A 102 6.62 -10.06 6.55
C MET A 102 6.86 -9.52 7.97
N THR A 103 7.79 -10.11 8.70
CA THR A 103 8.17 -9.64 10.04
C THR A 103 8.87 -8.28 9.97
N ASP A 104 9.81 -8.10 9.03
CA ASP A 104 10.49 -6.81 8.81
C ASP A 104 9.51 -5.72 8.36
N LEU A 105 8.69 -5.99 7.35
CA LEU A 105 7.67 -5.07 6.86
C LEU A 105 6.74 -4.61 7.99
N TYR A 106 6.31 -5.52 8.85
CA TYR A 106 5.51 -5.18 10.01
C TYR A 106 6.26 -4.30 11.01
N ALA A 107 7.51 -4.62 11.32
CA ALA A 107 8.31 -3.87 12.29
C ALA A 107 8.50 -2.41 11.87
N ARG A 108 8.73 -2.14 10.59
CA ARG A 108 8.98 -0.78 10.06
C ARG A 108 7.74 -0.05 9.55
N ARG A 109 6.53 -0.70 9.47
CA ARG A 109 5.32 -0.14 8.88
C ARG A 109 4.97 1.28 9.33
N ARG A 110 5.08 1.53 10.65
CA ARG A 110 4.78 2.86 11.22
C ARG A 110 5.71 3.93 10.67
N ALA A 111 7.00 3.68 10.67
CA ALA A 111 8.01 4.61 10.16
C ALA A 111 7.81 4.85 8.65
N THR A 112 7.54 3.79 7.89
CA THR A 112 7.28 3.87 6.45
C THR A 112 6.07 4.75 6.13
N ILE A 113 4.93 4.50 6.79
CA ILE A 113 3.69 5.28 6.57
C ILE A 113 3.90 6.75 6.96
N MET A 114 4.51 7.00 8.11
CA MET A 114 4.74 8.37 8.57
C MET A 114 5.76 9.12 7.72
N ALA A 115 6.81 8.45 7.24
CA ALA A 115 7.75 9.07 6.30
C ALA A 115 7.06 9.52 5.00
N ALA A 116 6.16 8.73 4.46
CA ALA A 116 5.35 9.12 3.29
C ALA A 116 4.43 10.30 3.61
N HIS A 117 3.71 10.25 4.74
CA HIS A 117 2.84 11.34 5.21
C HIS A 117 3.60 12.66 5.38
N ASP A 118 4.72 12.63 6.10
CA ASP A 118 5.51 13.80 6.46
C ASP A 118 6.19 14.44 5.24
N ALA A 119 6.49 13.63 4.22
CA ALA A 119 7.00 14.09 2.94
C ALA A 119 5.91 14.72 2.03
N GLY A 120 4.62 14.57 2.38
CA GLY A 120 3.51 15.13 1.63
C GLY A 120 2.83 14.19 0.64
N VAL A 121 3.11 12.88 0.69
CA VAL A 121 2.33 11.88 -0.06
C VAL A 121 0.88 11.94 0.42
N ALA A 122 -0.08 11.98 -0.52
CA ALA A 122 -1.50 11.93 -0.19
C ALA A 122 -1.87 10.54 0.33
N LEU A 123 -2.32 10.44 1.59
CA LEU A 123 -2.78 9.19 2.17
C LEU A 123 -4.32 9.14 2.20
N TYR A 124 -4.87 7.99 1.80
CA TYR A 124 -6.30 7.71 1.88
C TYR A 124 -6.58 6.46 2.73
N ALA A 125 -7.74 6.43 3.36
CA ALA A 125 -8.12 5.31 4.23
C ALA A 125 -8.73 4.18 3.39
N GLY A 126 -8.21 2.96 3.58
CA GLY A 126 -8.74 1.73 3.01
C GLY A 126 -8.64 0.59 4.02
N THR A 127 -9.61 -0.31 4.05
CA THR A 127 -9.67 -1.39 5.05
C THR A 127 -9.17 -2.73 4.53
N ASP A 128 -8.98 -2.86 3.22
CA ASP A 128 -8.79 -4.16 2.56
C ASP A 128 -9.87 -5.18 2.99
N GLY A 129 -11.13 -4.69 3.04
CA GLY A 129 -12.29 -5.46 3.51
C GLY A 129 -12.69 -6.54 2.51
N GLY A 130 -12.90 -7.74 3.03
CA GLY A 130 -13.14 -8.96 2.29
C GLY A 130 -12.28 -10.08 2.87
N GLY A 131 -12.49 -11.32 2.53
CA GLY A 131 -11.67 -12.40 3.07
C GLY A 131 -11.53 -12.38 4.60
N VAL A 132 -10.34 -12.09 5.12
CA VAL A 132 -10.03 -12.07 6.56
C VAL A 132 -10.47 -10.78 7.26
N ALA A 133 -10.48 -9.64 6.55
CA ALA A 133 -10.93 -8.36 7.10
C ALA A 133 -12.45 -8.21 6.92
N ARG A 134 -13.16 -7.80 7.99
CA ARG A 134 -14.60 -7.56 7.90
C ARG A 134 -14.89 -6.28 7.11
N HIS A 135 -15.93 -6.31 6.28
CA HIS A 135 -16.45 -5.11 5.64
C HIS A 135 -16.99 -4.10 6.66
N GLY A 136 -17.03 -2.82 6.29
CA GLY A 136 -17.67 -1.77 7.07
C GLY A 136 -16.84 -1.21 8.23
N ASN A 137 -15.54 -1.50 8.32
CA ASN A 137 -14.68 -1.07 9.42
C ASN A 137 -13.79 0.15 9.09
N ILE A 138 -14.24 1.03 8.22
CA ILE A 138 -13.48 2.24 7.86
C ILE A 138 -13.20 3.14 9.08
N ALA A 139 -14.09 3.18 10.07
CA ALA A 139 -13.85 3.93 11.31
C ALA A 139 -12.61 3.42 12.06
N GLY A 140 -12.36 2.11 12.05
CA GLY A 140 -11.15 1.52 12.61
C GLY A 140 -9.90 1.98 11.90
N GLU A 141 -9.92 2.06 10.57
CA GLU A 141 -8.78 2.56 9.78
C GLU A 141 -8.50 4.05 10.07
N VAL A 142 -9.55 4.89 10.16
CA VAL A 142 -9.43 6.30 10.56
C VAL A 142 -8.76 6.42 11.95
N SER A 143 -9.18 5.57 12.91
CA SER A 143 -8.57 5.53 14.24
C SER A 143 -7.10 5.11 14.18
N ALA A 144 -6.78 4.07 13.38
CA ALA A 144 -5.41 3.61 13.19
C ALA A 144 -4.50 4.71 12.59
N MET A 145 -4.98 5.48 11.61
CA MET A 145 -4.25 6.62 11.07
C MET A 145 -3.98 7.70 12.13
N ALA A 146 -4.96 8.01 12.97
CA ALA A 146 -4.78 8.97 14.06
C ALA A 146 -3.79 8.45 15.13
N GLU A 147 -3.83 7.16 15.47
CA GLU A 147 -2.88 6.52 16.39
C GLU A 147 -1.44 6.50 15.85
N LEU A 148 -1.27 6.49 14.53
CA LEU A 148 0.04 6.68 13.89
C LEU A 148 0.61 8.09 14.12
N GLY A 149 -0.22 9.09 14.42
CA GLY A 149 0.17 10.47 14.70
C GLY A 149 -0.39 11.49 13.71
N MET A 150 -1.21 11.08 12.75
CA MET A 150 -1.87 11.99 11.84
C MET A 150 -2.94 12.81 12.56
N ALA A 151 -3.14 14.08 12.17
CA ALA A 151 -4.22 14.90 12.71
C ALA A 151 -5.58 14.22 12.46
N ALA A 152 -6.48 14.25 13.45
CA ALA A 152 -7.79 13.61 13.35
C ALA A 152 -8.60 14.08 12.13
N GLU A 153 -8.52 15.38 11.81
CA GLU A 153 -9.15 15.94 10.61
C GLU A 153 -8.55 15.36 9.32
N TYR A 154 -7.23 15.17 9.28
CA TYR A 154 -6.55 14.52 8.15
C TYR A 154 -7.05 13.08 7.96
N ALA A 155 -7.05 12.28 9.04
CA ALA A 155 -7.50 10.90 9.02
C ALA A 155 -8.98 10.76 8.60
N LEU A 156 -9.85 11.62 9.13
CA LEU A 156 -11.27 11.66 8.73
C LEU A 156 -11.42 12.09 7.26
N GLY A 157 -10.68 13.09 6.82
CA GLY A 157 -10.66 13.55 5.43
C GLY A 157 -10.18 12.47 4.46
N ALA A 158 -9.19 11.66 4.88
CA ALA A 158 -8.66 10.55 4.10
C ALA A 158 -9.73 9.46 3.80
N ALA A 159 -10.72 9.31 4.68
CA ALA A 159 -11.83 8.37 4.54
C ALA A 159 -13.09 8.99 3.91
N SER A 160 -13.07 10.27 3.55
CA SER A 160 -14.27 11.00 3.14
C SER A 160 -14.00 12.00 2.02
N TRP A 161 -13.97 13.30 2.31
CA TRP A 161 -13.94 14.34 1.26
C TRP A 161 -12.63 14.37 0.45
N ARG A 162 -11.47 14.11 1.06
CA ARG A 162 -10.19 14.09 0.33
C ARG A 162 -10.11 12.93 -0.65
N ALA A 163 -10.48 11.72 -0.20
CA ALA A 163 -10.55 10.54 -1.07
C ALA A 163 -11.55 10.76 -2.21
N ARG A 164 -12.72 11.36 -1.90
CA ARG A 164 -13.73 11.65 -2.92
C ARG A 164 -13.22 12.66 -3.95
N THR A 165 -12.55 13.72 -3.52
CA THR A 165 -11.94 14.69 -4.44
C THR A 165 -10.89 14.07 -5.33
N TRP A 166 -10.09 13.14 -4.80
CA TRP A 166 -9.07 12.43 -5.57
C TRP A 166 -9.68 11.48 -6.61
N LEU A 167 -10.80 10.85 -6.28
CA LEU A 167 -11.52 9.94 -7.20
C LEU A 167 -12.26 10.68 -8.34
N GLY A 168 -12.67 11.93 -8.14
CA GLY A 168 -13.43 12.76 -9.08
C GLY A 168 -14.90 12.86 -8.72
#